data_0bb6706c55d4425007ca06b462340035
#
_entry.id   0bb6706c55d4425007ca06b462340035
#
_cell.length_a   1.000
_cell.length_b   1.000
_cell.length_c   1.000
_cell.angle_alpha   90.00
_cell.angle_beta   90.00
_cell.angle_gamma   90.00
#
_symmetry.space_group_name_H-M   'P 1'
#
loop_
_entity.id
_entity.type
_entity.pdbx_description
1 polymer ?
#
loop_
_entity_poly.entity_id
_entity_poly.type
_entity_poly.pdbx_seq_one_letter_code
_entity_poly.pdbx_strand_id
1 'polypeptide(L)'
;MQHILIVEDDADIRETIVYALKSAGFLATGFEKASQFFAHLVADSTSPSLIILDIMLPEDDGLSILKQLRQIAKYQSLPILMLTAKSSEIDKVKGLDLGADDYMTKPFGVMELISRIKALLRRSGKESADPSLLVHENIQLQHTKRMVLVDNAPITLTFKEYELLHLFMANKGLVVSREKILESIWGYDYEGESRTLDMHIKSLRQKLGTASQYIITVRNVGYRFGA
;
A
#
# COMPACT_ATOMS: atom_id res chain seq x y z
N MET A 1 -18.22 2.62 0.39
CA MET A 1 -17.20 3.69 0.39
C MET A 1 -16.35 3.51 1.63
N GLN A 2 -15.02 3.56 1.54
CA GLN A 2 -14.14 3.34 2.71
C GLN A 2 -14.21 4.54 3.65
N HIS A 3 -14.43 4.28 4.96
CA HIS A 3 -14.58 5.31 5.98
C HIS A 3 -13.31 5.38 6.83
N ILE A 4 -12.72 6.57 6.94
CA ILE A 4 -11.49 6.84 7.66
C ILE A 4 -11.83 7.76 8.84
N LEU A 5 -11.41 7.37 10.03
CA LEU A 5 -11.57 8.17 11.24
C LEU A 5 -10.23 8.83 11.58
N ILE A 6 -10.29 10.07 12.04
CA ILE A 6 -9.11 10.87 12.38
C ILE A 6 -9.25 11.37 13.83
N VAL A 7 -8.22 11.19 14.66
CA VAL A 7 -8.12 11.78 15.99
C VAL A 7 -6.92 12.72 15.97
N GLU A 8 -7.19 14.02 16.02
CA GLU A 8 -6.21 15.11 15.91
C GLU A 8 -6.78 16.33 16.65
N ASP A 9 -6.07 16.88 17.60
CA ASP A 9 -6.54 18.04 18.40
C ASP A 9 -6.43 19.35 17.62
N ASP A 10 -5.40 19.52 16.80
CA ASP A 10 -5.23 20.70 15.96
C ASP A 10 -6.33 20.76 14.89
N ALA A 11 -7.16 21.80 14.95
CA ALA A 11 -8.31 21.95 14.06
C ALA A 11 -7.89 22.12 12.60
N ASP A 12 -6.82 22.88 12.31
CA ASP A 12 -6.36 23.17 10.95
C ASP A 12 -5.80 21.91 10.28
N ILE A 13 -5.02 21.13 11.04
CA ILE A 13 -4.49 19.84 10.58
C ILE A 13 -5.63 18.85 10.35
N ARG A 14 -6.55 18.72 11.29
CA ARG A 14 -7.70 17.84 11.22
C ARG A 14 -8.58 18.15 10.01
N GLU A 15 -8.93 19.42 9.79
CA GLU A 15 -9.75 19.85 8.66
C GLU A 15 -9.03 19.63 7.33
N THR A 16 -7.72 19.89 7.26
CA THR A 16 -6.90 19.64 6.08
C THR A 16 -6.91 18.16 5.72
N ILE A 17 -6.73 17.26 6.69
CA ILE A 17 -6.78 15.81 6.47
C ILE A 17 -8.16 15.39 5.97
N VAL A 18 -9.22 15.83 6.65
CA VAL A 18 -10.62 15.49 6.26
C VAL A 18 -10.91 15.96 4.84
N TYR A 19 -10.54 17.18 4.49
CA TYR A 19 -10.72 17.72 3.15
C TYR A 19 -9.97 16.90 2.09
N ALA A 20 -8.70 16.60 2.34
CA ALA A 20 -7.87 15.82 1.44
C ALA A 20 -8.43 14.41 1.19
N LEU A 21 -8.89 13.74 2.24
CA LEU A 21 -9.49 12.43 2.16
C LEU A 21 -10.80 12.43 1.37
N LYS A 22 -11.69 13.39 1.62
CA LYS A 22 -12.94 13.55 0.87
C LYS A 22 -12.67 13.83 -0.61
N SER A 23 -11.69 14.67 -0.92
CA SER A 23 -11.26 14.95 -2.29
C SER A 23 -10.68 13.73 -3.00
N ALA A 24 -10.07 12.80 -2.23
CA ALA A 24 -9.54 11.52 -2.73
C ALA A 24 -10.61 10.41 -2.83
N GLY A 25 -11.89 10.69 -2.53
CA GLY A 25 -13.00 9.76 -2.65
C GLY A 25 -13.27 8.88 -1.43
N PHE A 26 -12.75 9.23 -0.25
CA PHE A 26 -13.03 8.55 1.01
C PHE A 26 -14.15 9.24 1.78
N LEU A 27 -14.84 8.48 2.68
CA LEU A 27 -15.56 9.09 3.78
C LEU A 27 -14.57 9.40 4.89
N ALA A 28 -14.65 10.59 5.49
CA ALA A 28 -13.73 11.00 6.54
C ALA A 28 -14.47 11.74 7.66
N THR A 29 -14.19 11.34 8.91
CA THR A 29 -14.74 11.96 10.12
C THR A 29 -13.58 12.26 11.07
N GLY A 30 -13.45 13.53 11.50
CA GLY A 30 -12.42 13.99 12.42
C GLY A 30 -12.96 14.19 13.82
N PHE A 31 -12.16 13.87 14.83
CA PHE A 31 -12.42 14.04 16.26
C PHE A 31 -11.29 14.83 16.89
N GLU A 32 -11.63 15.78 17.73
CA GLU A 32 -10.67 16.57 18.52
C GLU A 32 -10.10 15.76 19.69
N LYS A 33 -10.93 14.86 20.27
CA LYS A 33 -10.63 14.14 21.49
C LYS A 33 -10.91 12.65 21.38
N ALA A 34 -10.16 11.85 22.12
CA ALA A 34 -10.35 10.41 22.20
C ALA A 34 -11.75 10.02 22.69
N SER A 35 -12.31 10.79 23.66
CA SER A 35 -13.64 10.53 24.18
C SER A 35 -14.75 10.59 23.11
N GLN A 36 -14.68 11.58 22.22
CA GLN A 36 -15.62 11.71 21.09
C GLN A 36 -15.43 10.56 20.09
N PHE A 37 -14.19 10.20 19.81
CA PHE A 37 -13.86 9.09 18.93
C PHE A 37 -14.39 7.75 19.46
N PHE A 38 -14.15 7.42 20.73
CA PHE A 38 -14.67 6.20 21.33
C PHE A 38 -16.20 6.18 21.42
N ALA A 39 -16.83 7.32 21.74
CA ALA A 39 -18.29 7.43 21.72
C ALA A 39 -18.85 7.14 20.32
N HIS A 40 -18.20 7.63 19.26
CA HIS A 40 -18.57 7.34 17.88
C HIS A 40 -18.41 5.85 17.52
N LEU A 41 -17.31 5.21 17.94
CA LEU A 41 -17.09 3.78 17.71
C LEU A 41 -18.14 2.88 18.38
N VAL A 42 -18.71 3.33 19.49
CA VAL A 42 -19.80 2.62 20.20
C VAL A 42 -21.14 2.84 19.51
N ALA A 43 -21.42 4.07 19.07
CA ALA A 43 -22.71 4.47 18.48
C ALA A 43 -22.86 4.00 17.03
N ASP A 44 -21.75 3.93 16.26
CA ASP A 44 -21.78 3.55 14.85
C ASP A 44 -21.53 2.04 14.70
N SER A 45 -22.51 1.34 14.13
CA SER A 45 -22.40 -0.10 13.82
C SER A 45 -21.43 -0.38 12.66
N THR A 46 -21.09 0.64 11.85
CA THR A 46 -20.17 0.50 10.73
C THR A 46 -18.73 0.49 11.23
N SER A 47 -17.94 -0.50 10.81
CA SER A 47 -16.51 -0.51 11.14
C SER A 47 -15.77 0.44 10.23
N PRO A 48 -14.88 1.32 10.77
CA PRO A 48 -13.98 2.11 9.94
C PRO A 48 -13.05 1.21 9.14
N SER A 49 -12.56 1.74 8.03
CA SER A 49 -11.59 1.05 7.16
C SER A 49 -10.14 1.34 7.57
N LEU A 50 -9.90 2.49 8.20
CA LEU A 50 -8.59 2.94 8.70
C LEU A 50 -8.78 4.01 9.76
N ILE A 51 -7.84 4.10 10.70
CA ILE A 51 -7.76 5.19 11.68
C ILE A 51 -6.46 5.96 11.46
N ILE A 52 -6.54 7.29 11.50
CA ILE A 52 -5.40 8.19 11.62
C ILE A 52 -5.41 8.73 13.06
N LEU A 53 -4.29 8.62 13.74
CA LEU A 53 -4.20 8.93 15.18
C LEU A 53 -2.96 9.75 15.48
N ASP A 54 -3.15 10.95 16.01
CA ASP A 54 -2.04 11.73 16.54
C ASP A 54 -1.51 11.07 17.82
N ILE A 55 -0.19 11.06 17.97
CA ILE A 55 0.47 10.61 19.20
C ILE A 55 0.28 11.64 20.32
N MET A 56 0.42 12.93 19.99
CA MET A 56 0.44 14.00 20.98
C MET A 56 -0.92 14.67 21.14
N LEU A 57 -1.85 14.00 21.81
CA LEU A 57 -3.14 14.57 22.17
C LEU A 57 -3.08 15.18 23.60
N PRO A 58 -3.74 16.31 23.86
CA PRO A 58 -3.62 17.03 25.16
C PRO A 58 -4.16 16.27 26.36
N GLU A 59 -5.18 15.43 26.18
CA GLU A 59 -5.87 14.73 27.29
C GLU A 59 -5.53 13.24 27.34
N ASP A 60 -5.11 12.66 26.20
CA ASP A 60 -4.84 11.23 26.02
C ASP A 60 -3.58 11.02 25.18
N ASP A 61 -2.75 10.06 25.56
CA ASP A 61 -1.63 9.63 24.71
C ASP A 61 -2.13 8.74 23.57
N GLY A 62 -1.86 9.12 22.32
CA GLY A 62 -2.25 8.35 21.14
C GLY A 62 -1.76 6.90 21.16
N LEU A 63 -0.62 6.62 21.79
CA LEU A 63 -0.13 5.26 22.00
C LEU A 63 -1.04 4.45 22.94
N SER A 64 -1.61 5.11 23.95
CA SER A 64 -2.59 4.49 24.84
C SER A 64 -3.89 4.15 24.13
N ILE A 65 -4.36 5.03 23.23
CA ILE A 65 -5.52 4.77 22.37
C ILE A 65 -5.25 3.59 21.43
N LEU A 66 -4.08 3.56 20.78
CA LEU A 66 -3.65 2.44 19.95
C LEU A 66 -3.71 1.12 20.71
N LYS A 67 -3.13 1.07 21.92
CA LYS A 67 -3.14 -0.11 22.78
C LYS A 67 -4.56 -0.57 23.11
N GLN A 68 -5.47 0.34 23.46
CA GLN A 68 -6.87 0.03 23.73
C GLN A 68 -7.55 -0.57 22.47
N LEU A 69 -7.35 0.03 21.29
CA LEU A 69 -7.90 -0.47 20.04
C LEU A 69 -7.42 -1.89 19.72
N ARG A 70 -6.14 -2.19 19.95
CA ARG A 70 -5.57 -3.53 19.71
C ARG A 70 -6.08 -4.60 20.67
N GLN A 71 -6.61 -4.22 21.83
CA GLN A 71 -7.26 -5.15 22.77
C GLN A 71 -8.71 -5.49 22.36
N ILE A 72 -9.35 -4.68 21.52
CA ILE A 72 -10.71 -4.92 21.04
C ILE A 72 -10.65 -5.80 19.79
N ALA A 73 -11.17 -7.03 19.88
CA ALA A 73 -11.12 -8.01 18.79
C ALA A 73 -11.61 -7.46 17.43
N LYS A 74 -12.65 -6.59 17.45
CA LYS A 74 -13.18 -5.95 16.24
C LYS A 74 -12.17 -5.05 15.51
N TYR A 75 -11.22 -4.45 16.25
CA TYR A 75 -10.25 -3.46 15.73
C TYR A 75 -8.81 -3.96 15.73
N GLN A 76 -8.57 -5.21 16.12
CA GLN A 76 -7.23 -5.78 16.24
C GLN A 76 -6.46 -5.77 14.92
N SER A 77 -7.13 -5.98 13.79
CA SER A 77 -6.55 -5.97 12.44
C SER A 77 -6.86 -4.71 11.63
N LEU A 78 -7.46 -3.68 12.28
CA LEU A 78 -7.79 -2.43 11.61
C LEU A 78 -6.51 -1.62 11.36
N PRO A 79 -6.23 -1.15 10.15
CA PRO A 79 -5.05 -0.33 9.89
C PRO A 79 -5.07 0.98 10.67
N ILE A 80 -3.95 1.30 11.31
CA ILE A 80 -3.76 2.52 12.08
C ILE A 80 -2.48 3.22 11.61
N LEU A 81 -2.65 4.45 11.10
CA LEU A 81 -1.58 5.37 10.75
C LEU A 81 -1.37 6.35 11.90
N MET A 82 -0.19 6.36 12.49
CA MET A 82 0.16 7.30 13.54
C MET A 82 0.73 8.59 12.95
N LEU A 83 0.27 9.75 13.44
CA LEU A 83 0.89 11.04 13.17
C LEU A 83 1.78 11.43 14.36
N THR A 84 2.97 11.95 14.08
CA THR A 84 3.93 12.32 15.14
C THR A 84 4.64 13.63 14.83
N ALA A 85 4.84 14.47 15.83
CA ALA A 85 5.79 15.56 15.72
C ALA A 85 7.21 14.97 15.63
N LYS A 86 8.14 15.67 14.98
CA LYS A 86 9.52 15.25 14.69
C LYS A 86 10.34 15.04 15.97
N SER A 87 10.03 14.01 16.75
CA SER A 87 10.76 13.69 17.98
C SER A 87 10.93 12.18 18.12
N SER A 88 12.13 11.82 18.40
CA SER A 88 12.76 10.55 18.74
C SER A 88 12.39 9.30 17.91
N GLU A 89 13.42 8.69 17.40
CA GLU A 89 13.45 7.33 16.88
C GLU A 89 12.81 6.32 17.86
N ILE A 90 12.86 6.63 19.15
CA ILE A 90 12.33 5.84 20.25
C ILE A 90 10.79 5.74 20.22
N ASP A 91 10.08 6.83 19.88
CA ASP A 91 8.61 6.80 19.83
C ASP A 91 8.10 6.04 18.62
N LYS A 92 8.83 6.07 17.50
CA LYS A 92 8.54 5.25 16.32
C LYS A 92 8.70 3.75 16.59
N VAL A 93 9.77 3.37 17.28
CA VAL A 93 10.04 1.97 17.67
C VAL A 93 8.99 1.46 18.66
N LYS A 94 8.68 2.23 19.71
CA LYS A 94 7.65 1.85 20.68
C LYS A 94 6.27 1.65 20.05
N GLY A 95 5.90 2.49 19.11
CA GLY A 95 4.59 2.38 18.50
C GLY A 95 4.49 1.24 17.49
N LEU A 96 5.56 0.88 16.76
CA LEU A 96 5.59 -0.33 15.93
C LEU A 96 5.42 -1.58 16.81
N ASP A 97 6.10 -1.63 17.96
CA ASP A 97 5.95 -2.71 18.95
C ASP A 97 4.52 -2.78 19.54
N LEU A 98 3.82 -1.63 19.61
CA LEU A 98 2.42 -1.56 20.06
C LEU A 98 1.40 -1.90 18.96
N GLY A 99 1.86 -2.16 17.73
CA GLY A 99 1.03 -2.64 16.63
C GLY A 99 0.43 -1.54 15.73
N ALA A 100 1.08 -0.38 15.61
CA ALA A 100 0.77 0.56 14.54
C ALA A 100 1.22 -0.01 13.18
N ASP A 101 0.50 0.32 12.11
CA ASP A 101 0.77 -0.20 10.77
C ASP A 101 1.69 0.71 9.95
N ASP A 102 1.70 2.02 10.23
CA ASP A 102 2.61 2.99 9.63
C ASP A 102 2.69 4.28 10.49
N TYR A 103 3.73 5.09 10.22
CA TYR A 103 4.01 6.36 10.90
C TYR A 103 4.26 7.46 9.88
N MET A 104 3.77 8.66 10.19
CA MET A 104 4.02 9.85 9.41
C MET A 104 4.41 11.02 10.31
N THR A 105 5.48 11.72 9.95
CA THR A 105 5.96 12.88 10.72
C THR A 105 5.29 14.17 10.26
N LYS A 106 4.90 15.01 11.20
CA LYS A 106 4.46 16.39 10.96
C LYS A 106 5.70 17.32 10.81
N PRO A 107 5.70 18.27 9.85
CA PRO A 107 4.70 18.48 8.81
C PRO A 107 4.80 17.46 7.69
N PHE A 108 3.67 17.10 7.07
CA PHE A 108 3.57 16.12 6.01
C PHE A 108 2.92 16.68 4.74
N GLY A 109 3.24 16.05 3.62
CA GLY A 109 2.60 16.36 2.34
C GLY A 109 1.27 15.62 2.18
N VAL A 110 0.23 16.32 1.68
CA VAL A 110 -1.09 15.71 1.44
C VAL A 110 -1.01 14.51 0.50
N MET A 111 -0.17 14.59 -0.55
CA MET A 111 0.00 13.48 -1.49
C MET A 111 0.67 12.25 -0.85
N GLU A 112 1.60 12.47 0.06
CA GLU A 112 2.23 11.40 0.85
C GLU A 112 1.19 10.72 1.75
N LEU A 113 0.39 11.52 2.48
CA LEU A 113 -0.69 11.01 3.33
C LEU A 113 -1.64 10.10 2.55
N ILE A 114 -2.16 10.57 1.41
CA ILE A 114 -3.08 9.80 0.57
C ILE A 114 -2.42 8.51 0.03
N SER A 115 -1.15 8.57 -0.35
CA SER A 115 -0.41 7.39 -0.84
C SER A 115 -0.25 6.33 0.24
N ARG A 116 0.10 6.70 1.47
CA ARG A 116 0.22 5.81 2.62
C ARG A 116 -1.12 5.18 3.00
N ILE A 117 -2.18 5.98 3.05
CA ILE A 117 -3.53 5.49 3.33
C ILE A 117 -3.97 4.46 2.30
N LYS A 118 -3.79 4.73 1.00
CA LYS A 118 -4.10 3.76 -0.06
C LYS A 118 -3.29 2.47 0.09
N ALA A 119 -2.02 2.56 0.48
CA ALA A 119 -1.18 1.39 0.72
C ALA A 119 -1.68 0.56 1.92
N LEU A 120 -2.05 1.20 3.03
CA LEU A 120 -2.60 0.55 4.21
C LEU A 120 -3.96 -0.12 3.91
N LEU A 121 -4.87 0.60 3.23
CA LEU A 121 -6.18 0.07 2.86
C LEU A 121 -6.09 -1.12 1.90
N ARG A 122 -5.13 -1.14 1.01
CA ARG A 122 -4.85 -2.28 0.13
C ARG A 122 -4.41 -3.52 0.93
N ARG A 123 -3.65 -3.34 2.02
CA ARG A 123 -3.23 -4.44 2.92
C ARG A 123 -4.37 -4.96 3.79
N SER A 124 -5.33 -4.11 4.16
CA SER A 124 -6.44 -4.45 5.06
C SER A 124 -7.71 -4.92 4.36
N GLY A 125 -7.81 -4.73 3.04
CA GLY A 125 -8.98 -5.16 2.26
C GLY A 125 -9.23 -6.64 2.46
N LYS A 126 -10.38 -6.96 3.05
CA LYS A 126 -10.96 -8.31 3.14
C LYS A 126 -11.50 -8.79 1.79
N GLU A 127 -10.72 -8.68 0.74
CA GLU A 127 -10.74 -9.66 -0.31
C GLU A 127 -9.55 -10.56 -0.01
N SER A 128 -9.79 -11.81 0.18
CA SER A 128 -8.86 -12.88 0.49
C SER A 128 -7.83 -13.05 -0.64
N ALA A 129 -6.94 -12.09 -0.78
CA ALA A 129 -5.73 -12.21 -1.55
C ALA A 129 -4.60 -11.81 -0.60
N ASP A 130 -3.76 -12.75 -0.24
CA ASP A 130 -2.42 -12.53 0.30
C ASP A 130 -1.85 -11.29 -0.43
N PRO A 131 -1.51 -10.16 0.24
CA PRO A 131 -0.98 -8.96 -0.43
C PRO A 131 0.33 -9.24 -1.17
N SER A 132 0.93 -10.39 -0.91
CA SER A 132 2.03 -10.95 -1.69
C SER A 132 1.56 -11.77 -2.89
N LEU A 133 0.24 -12.02 -3.06
CA LEU A 133 -0.32 -12.79 -4.17
C LEU A 133 -0.92 -11.84 -5.21
N LEU A 134 -0.26 -11.72 -6.35
CA LEU A 134 -0.82 -11.08 -7.53
C LEU A 134 -1.43 -12.16 -8.43
N VAL A 135 -2.71 -11.97 -8.79
CA VAL A 135 -3.43 -12.90 -9.68
C VAL A 135 -3.92 -12.14 -10.92
N HIS A 136 -3.67 -12.72 -12.06
CA HIS A 136 -4.26 -12.29 -13.32
C HIS A 136 -4.53 -13.48 -14.23
N GLU A 137 -5.81 -13.72 -14.46
CA GLU A 137 -6.28 -14.88 -15.23
C GLU A 137 -5.64 -16.18 -14.71
N ASN A 138 -4.85 -16.86 -15.53
CA ASN A 138 -4.16 -18.09 -15.18
C ASN A 138 -2.78 -17.90 -14.54
N ILE A 139 -2.34 -16.66 -14.25
CA ILE A 139 -1.06 -16.38 -13.60
C ILE A 139 -1.30 -16.05 -12.12
N GLN A 140 -0.55 -16.70 -11.24
CA GLN A 140 -0.48 -16.38 -9.81
C GLN A 140 0.99 -16.15 -9.42
N LEU A 141 1.29 -14.99 -8.84
CA LEU A 141 2.61 -14.64 -8.35
C LEU A 141 2.55 -14.43 -6.84
N GLN A 142 3.20 -15.30 -6.07
CA GLN A 142 3.33 -15.22 -4.62
C GLN A 142 4.66 -14.54 -4.27
N HIS A 143 4.60 -13.25 -3.93
CA HIS A 143 5.81 -12.44 -3.73
C HIS A 143 6.66 -12.92 -2.56
N THR A 144 6.05 -13.25 -1.42
CA THR A 144 6.76 -13.74 -0.23
C THR A 144 7.51 -15.06 -0.44
N LYS A 145 6.96 -15.93 -1.30
CA LYS A 145 7.60 -17.21 -1.65
C LYS A 145 8.43 -17.15 -2.93
N ARG A 146 8.43 -16.01 -3.62
CA ARG A 146 9.01 -15.85 -4.98
C ARG A 146 8.57 -16.95 -5.95
N MET A 147 7.34 -17.40 -5.83
CA MET A 147 6.76 -18.48 -6.62
C MET A 147 5.79 -17.92 -7.66
N VAL A 148 5.86 -18.47 -8.86
CA VAL A 148 4.94 -18.14 -9.95
C VAL A 148 4.28 -19.42 -10.46
N LEU A 149 2.95 -19.39 -10.56
CA LEU A 149 2.14 -20.45 -11.16
C LEU A 149 1.50 -19.93 -12.44
N VAL A 150 1.48 -20.75 -13.47
CA VAL A 150 0.69 -20.55 -14.69
C VAL A 150 -0.17 -21.80 -14.86
N ASP A 151 -1.48 -21.63 -15.02
CA ASP A 151 -2.44 -22.75 -15.05
C ASP A 151 -2.31 -23.69 -13.83
N ASN A 152 -2.06 -23.12 -12.64
CA ASN A 152 -1.78 -23.81 -11.37
C ASN A 152 -0.49 -24.68 -11.38
N ALA A 153 0.34 -24.62 -12.42
CA ALA A 153 1.63 -25.30 -12.50
C ALA A 153 2.78 -24.32 -12.18
N PRO A 154 3.75 -24.69 -11.31
CA PRO A 154 4.86 -23.82 -11.00
C PRO A 154 5.81 -23.67 -12.19
N ILE A 155 6.22 -22.43 -12.44
CA ILE A 155 7.25 -22.12 -13.45
C ILE A 155 8.47 -21.52 -12.78
N THR A 156 9.66 -21.81 -13.35
CA THR A 156 10.92 -21.30 -12.82
C THR A 156 11.36 -20.07 -13.60
N LEU A 157 11.39 -18.92 -12.93
CA LEU A 157 11.89 -17.66 -13.47
C LEU A 157 13.25 -17.34 -12.88
N THR A 158 14.12 -16.69 -13.67
CA THR A 158 15.32 -16.05 -13.15
C THR A 158 14.95 -14.83 -12.32
N PHE A 159 15.91 -14.30 -11.55
CA PHE A 159 15.66 -13.11 -10.72
C PHE A 159 15.06 -11.95 -11.54
N LYS A 160 15.67 -11.62 -12.69
CA LYS A 160 15.22 -10.50 -13.53
C LYS A 160 13.88 -10.76 -14.23
N GLU A 161 13.60 -11.99 -14.64
CA GLU A 161 12.30 -12.37 -15.20
C GLU A 161 11.19 -12.27 -14.15
N TYR A 162 11.47 -12.68 -12.92
CA TYR A 162 10.53 -12.56 -11.81
C TYR A 162 10.24 -11.09 -11.50
N GLU A 163 11.27 -10.23 -11.37
CA GLU A 163 11.10 -8.80 -11.11
C GLU A 163 10.32 -8.11 -12.25
N LEU A 164 10.56 -8.48 -13.51
CA LEU A 164 9.79 -8.00 -14.65
C LEU A 164 8.31 -8.37 -14.54
N LEU A 165 8.01 -9.64 -14.28
CA LEU A 165 6.62 -10.09 -14.14
C LEU A 165 5.93 -9.41 -12.97
N HIS A 166 6.61 -9.30 -11.82
CA HIS A 166 6.08 -8.60 -10.64
C HIS A 166 5.80 -7.13 -10.94
N LEU A 167 6.74 -6.41 -11.57
CA LEU A 167 6.57 -5.01 -11.97
C LEU A 167 5.36 -4.85 -12.91
N PHE A 168 5.21 -5.74 -13.88
CA PHE A 168 4.10 -5.70 -14.83
C PHE A 168 2.75 -5.99 -14.17
N MET A 169 2.66 -7.02 -13.36
CA MET A 169 1.42 -7.39 -12.67
C MET A 169 1.00 -6.32 -11.65
N ALA A 170 1.97 -5.69 -10.95
CA ALA A 170 1.71 -4.59 -10.01
C ALA A 170 1.22 -3.31 -10.71
N ASN A 171 1.57 -3.13 -12.01
CA ASN A 171 1.14 -1.99 -12.84
C ASN A 171 0.15 -2.42 -13.93
N LYS A 172 -0.71 -3.40 -13.64
CA LYS A 172 -1.70 -3.92 -14.59
C LYS A 172 -2.49 -2.79 -15.27
N GLY A 173 -2.64 -2.87 -16.60
CA GLY A 173 -3.35 -1.89 -17.43
C GLY A 173 -2.57 -0.62 -17.76
N LEU A 174 -1.45 -0.37 -17.07
CA LEU A 174 -0.61 0.81 -17.30
C LEU A 174 0.54 0.49 -18.25
N VAL A 175 0.94 1.46 -19.07
CA VAL A 175 2.16 1.36 -19.87
C VAL A 175 3.35 1.73 -19.01
N VAL A 176 4.30 0.83 -18.87
CA VAL A 176 5.58 1.08 -18.19
C VAL A 176 6.63 1.33 -19.25
N SER A 177 7.27 2.51 -19.22
CA SER A 177 8.30 2.88 -20.20
C SER A 177 9.55 2.01 -20.06
N ARG A 178 10.32 1.88 -21.14
CA ARG A 178 11.57 1.10 -21.14
C ARG A 178 12.56 1.63 -20.11
N GLU A 179 12.70 2.94 -20.02
CA GLU A 179 13.58 3.62 -19.04
C GLU A 179 13.16 3.27 -17.61
N LYS A 180 11.86 3.39 -17.30
CA LYS A 180 11.36 3.06 -15.96
C LYS A 180 11.53 1.58 -15.61
N ILE A 181 11.43 0.66 -16.57
CA ILE A 181 11.70 -0.76 -16.36
C ILE A 181 13.19 -0.98 -16.05
N LEU A 182 14.08 -0.39 -16.86
CA LEU A 182 15.53 -0.50 -16.66
C LEU A 182 15.96 0.08 -15.31
N GLU A 183 15.50 1.28 -14.98
CA GLU A 183 15.73 1.93 -13.70
C GLU A 183 15.27 1.06 -12.52
N SER A 184 14.03 0.55 -12.56
CA SER A 184 13.44 -0.21 -11.46
C SER A 184 14.11 -1.55 -11.21
N ILE A 185 14.65 -2.19 -12.26
CA ILE A 185 15.15 -3.57 -12.17
C ILE A 185 16.67 -3.65 -12.22
N TRP A 186 17.35 -2.69 -12.89
CA TRP A 186 18.80 -2.66 -13.03
C TRP A 186 19.46 -1.49 -12.28
N GLY A 187 18.68 -0.46 -11.88
CA GLY A 187 19.17 0.72 -11.16
C GLY A 187 19.42 1.93 -12.06
N TYR A 188 19.58 3.11 -11.43
CA TYR A 188 19.74 4.40 -12.12
C TYR A 188 21.03 4.49 -12.99
N ASP A 189 22.10 3.80 -12.60
CA ASP A 189 23.40 3.85 -13.25
C ASP A 189 23.58 2.78 -14.34
N TYR A 190 22.47 2.20 -14.81
CA TYR A 190 22.55 1.16 -15.82
C TYR A 190 22.80 1.74 -17.22
N GLU A 191 24.06 1.76 -17.66
CA GLU A 191 24.49 2.14 -19.01
C GLU A 191 24.35 1.02 -20.06
N GLY A 192 23.71 -0.09 -19.70
CA GLY A 192 23.55 -1.24 -20.59
C GLY A 192 22.56 -0.99 -21.74
N GLU A 193 22.78 -1.67 -22.86
CA GLU A 193 21.95 -1.55 -24.04
C GLU A 193 20.51 -2.00 -23.80
N SER A 194 19.57 -1.29 -24.38
CA SER A 194 18.12 -1.61 -24.47
C SER A 194 17.82 -3.06 -24.92
N ARG A 195 18.75 -3.69 -25.61
CA ARG A 195 18.67 -5.10 -26.05
C ARG A 195 18.59 -6.10 -24.88
N THR A 196 19.21 -5.78 -23.73
CA THR A 196 19.14 -6.65 -22.54
C THR A 196 17.71 -6.82 -22.05
N LEU A 197 16.92 -5.75 -22.01
CA LEU A 197 15.52 -5.81 -21.66
C LEU A 197 14.73 -6.71 -22.62
N ASP A 198 14.93 -6.56 -23.93
CA ASP A 198 14.21 -7.33 -24.93
C ASP A 198 14.50 -8.84 -24.83
N MET A 199 15.74 -9.20 -24.49
CA MET A 199 16.10 -10.61 -24.26
C MET A 199 15.37 -11.20 -23.05
N HIS A 200 15.31 -10.45 -21.94
CA HIS A 200 14.59 -10.89 -20.73
C HIS A 200 13.07 -10.96 -20.97
N ILE A 201 12.49 -10.02 -21.70
CA ILE A 201 11.08 -10.06 -22.10
C ILE A 201 10.79 -11.28 -22.99
N LYS A 202 11.66 -11.56 -23.96
CA LYS A 202 11.53 -12.74 -24.83
C LYS A 202 11.58 -14.04 -24.02
N SER A 203 12.54 -14.16 -23.13
CA SER A 203 12.70 -15.34 -22.26
C SER A 203 11.51 -15.49 -21.30
N LEU A 204 11.07 -14.39 -20.67
CA LEU A 204 9.88 -14.40 -19.81
C LEU A 204 8.63 -14.86 -20.57
N ARG A 205 8.40 -14.33 -21.78
CA ARG A 205 7.27 -14.75 -22.61
C ARG A 205 7.32 -16.26 -22.96
N GLN A 206 8.49 -16.78 -23.27
CA GLN A 206 8.65 -18.23 -23.55
C GLN A 206 8.26 -19.07 -22.32
N LYS A 207 8.66 -18.68 -21.12
CA LYS A 207 8.35 -19.40 -19.88
C LYS A 207 6.88 -19.27 -19.46
N LEU A 208 6.23 -18.15 -19.76
CA LEU A 208 4.81 -17.92 -19.50
C LEU A 208 3.90 -18.73 -20.48
N GLY A 209 4.42 -19.19 -21.62
CA GLY A 209 3.65 -19.95 -22.60
C GLY A 209 2.41 -19.18 -23.10
N THR A 210 1.22 -19.75 -22.93
CA THR A 210 -0.05 -19.12 -23.33
C THR A 210 -0.30 -17.80 -22.65
N ALA A 211 0.16 -17.64 -21.39
CA ALA A 211 0.00 -16.42 -20.62
C ALA A 211 0.90 -15.25 -21.10
N SER A 212 1.82 -15.51 -22.03
CA SER A 212 2.65 -14.47 -22.65
C SER A 212 1.86 -13.38 -23.35
N GLN A 213 0.64 -13.67 -23.79
CA GLN A 213 -0.28 -12.72 -24.43
C GLN A 213 -0.59 -11.49 -23.55
N TYR A 214 -0.48 -11.62 -22.22
CA TYR A 214 -0.74 -10.51 -21.31
C TYR A 214 0.39 -9.50 -21.27
N ILE A 215 1.59 -9.80 -21.77
CA ILE A 215 2.69 -8.84 -21.92
C ILE A 215 2.60 -8.23 -23.32
N ILE A 216 2.03 -7.05 -23.41
CA ILE A 216 1.79 -6.32 -24.67
C ILE A 216 2.92 -5.34 -24.91
N THR A 217 3.53 -5.38 -26.11
CA THR A 217 4.52 -4.37 -26.51
C THR A 217 3.81 -3.13 -27.02
N VAL A 218 4.10 -1.98 -26.38
CA VAL A 218 3.69 -0.66 -26.85
C VAL A 218 4.86 -0.06 -27.62
N ARG A 219 4.78 -0.05 -28.95
CA ARG A 219 5.87 0.37 -29.83
C ARG A 219 6.41 1.75 -29.45
N ASN A 220 7.73 1.89 -29.39
CA ASN A 220 8.47 3.11 -29.08
C ASN A 220 8.23 3.67 -27.65
N VAL A 221 7.47 2.98 -26.80
CA VAL A 221 7.18 3.42 -25.43
C VAL A 221 7.68 2.41 -24.40
N GLY A 222 7.20 1.17 -24.44
CA GLY A 222 7.53 0.18 -23.44
C GLY A 222 6.61 -1.03 -23.48
N TYR A 223 6.12 -1.45 -22.32
CA TYR A 223 5.29 -2.65 -22.18
C TYR A 223 4.09 -2.38 -21.28
N ARG A 224 2.99 -3.09 -21.52
CA ARG A 224 1.78 -3.09 -20.72
C ARG A 224 1.38 -4.52 -20.38
N PHE A 225 0.86 -4.75 -19.20
CA PHE A 225 0.36 -6.04 -18.74
C PHE A 225 -1.16 -6.03 -18.62
N GLY A 226 -1.79 -7.00 -19.26
CA GLY A 226 -3.25 -7.10 -19.30
C GLY A 226 -3.92 -6.01 -20.17
N ALA A 227 -5.23 -6.10 -20.25
CA ALA A 227 -6.05 -5.08 -20.93
C ALA A 227 -6.44 -3.98 -19.95
#